data_428087fcf6ded857a943d4b62ad0a231
#
_entry.id   428087fcf6ded857a943d4b62ad0a231
#
_cell.length_a   1.000
_cell.length_b   1.000
_cell.length_c   1.000
_cell.angle_alpha   90.00
_cell.angle_beta   90.00
_cell.angle_gamma   90.00
#
_symmetry.space_group_name_H-M   'P 1'
#
loop_
_entity.id
_entity.type
_entity.pdbx_description
1 polymer ?
#
loop_
_entity_poly.entity_id
_entity_poly.type
_entity_poly.pdbx_seq_one_letter_code
_entity_poly.pdbx_strand_id
1 'polypeptide(L)'
;DPMVARTSLRGLLEEAVLEAGLHNKEIIISCRPNGLLATGEPQLLRQPELIYGIGNLIENAAEFAAQNVFVSATYSAQQVVLEVADDGPGFASDIITHLGEPYTSSRSSRHTNQGAGNNADGDDEFGLGLGFFIARTLLQRSGARVTARNLKTTELIDGVMPGGACVRMEWPRQKLEIGRGGA
;
A
#
# COMPACT_ATOMS: atom_id res chain seq x y z
N ASP A 1 -2.63 31.46 -8.88
CA ASP A 1 -3.22 30.12 -8.97
C ASP A 1 -2.09 29.13 -8.88
N PRO A 2 -1.87 28.44 -7.75
CA PRO A 2 -0.87 27.39 -7.74
C PRO A 2 -1.31 26.33 -8.77
N MET A 3 -0.51 26.14 -9.79
CA MET A 3 -0.69 25.04 -10.72
C MET A 3 -0.64 23.75 -9.90
N VAL A 4 -1.81 23.25 -9.55
CA VAL A 4 -1.91 21.95 -8.88
C VAL A 4 -1.38 20.92 -9.85
N ALA A 5 -0.23 20.33 -9.52
CA ALA A 5 0.41 19.37 -10.39
C ALA A 5 -0.53 18.16 -10.60
N ARG A 6 -0.78 17.85 -11.86
CA ARG A 6 -1.54 16.66 -12.27
C ARG A 6 -0.58 15.51 -12.52
N THR A 7 -1.02 14.33 -12.23
CA THR A 7 -0.27 13.12 -12.51
C THR A 7 -1.20 12.02 -13.00
N SER A 8 -0.69 11.09 -13.80
CA SER A 8 -1.39 9.86 -14.10
C SER A 8 -1.30 8.89 -12.92
N LEU A 9 -2.15 7.88 -12.92
CA LEU A 9 -2.06 6.81 -11.91
C LEU A 9 -0.67 6.16 -11.94
N ARG A 10 -0.16 5.82 -13.12
CA ARG A 10 1.19 5.28 -13.28
C ARG A 10 2.27 6.24 -12.76
N GLY A 11 2.16 7.51 -13.09
CA GLY A 11 3.11 8.53 -12.61
C GLY A 11 3.13 8.64 -11.09
N LEU A 12 1.98 8.55 -10.44
CA LEU A 12 1.89 8.52 -8.98
C LEU A 12 2.63 7.32 -8.40
N LEU A 13 2.45 6.12 -8.99
CA LEU A 13 3.11 4.90 -8.54
C LEU A 13 4.63 4.97 -8.73
N GLU A 14 5.08 5.46 -9.87
CA GLU A 14 6.51 5.65 -10.14
C GLU A 14 7.14 6.61 -9.13
N GLU A 15 6.46 7.69 -8.79
CA GLU A 15 6.95 8.64 -7.79
C GLU A 15 6.98 8.01 -6.39
N ALA A 16 5.96 7.24 -6.02
CA ALA A 16 5.94 6.52 -4.75
C ALA A 16 7.10 5.51 -4.65
N VAL A 17 7.42 4.82 -5.73
CA VAL A 17 8.57 3.90 -5.80
C VAL A 17 9.89 4.64 -5.61
N LEU A 18 10.03 5.83 -6.20
CA LEU A 18 11.26 6.64 -6.05
C LEU A 18 11.48 7.09 -4.61
N GLU A 19 10.42 7.35 -3.86
CA GLU A 19 10.51 7.75 -2.45
C GLU A 19 10.68 6.58 -1.48
N ALA A 20 10.36 5.35 -1.92
CA ALA A 20 10.45 4.17 -1.08
C ALA A 20 11.89 3.68 -0.91
N GLY A 21 12.22 3.20 0.30
CA GLY A 21 13.44 2.42 0.53
C GLY A 21 13.30 1.04 -0.10
N LEU A 22 14.14 0.72 -1.08
CA LEU A 22 13.99 -0.49 -1.89
C LEU A 22 14.68 -1.73 -1.31
N HIS A 23 15.52 -1.59 -0.29
CA HIS A 23 16.24 -2.70 0.37
C HIS A 23 16.93 -3.68 -0.60
N ASN A 24 17.44 -3.18 -1.74
CA ASN A 24 18.02 -3.97 -2.83
C ASN A 24 17.04 -4.97 -3.48
N LYS A 25 15.75 -4.68 -3.42
CA LYS A 25 14.71 -5.49 -4.06
C LYS A 25 14.32 -4.91 -5.41
N GLU A 26 13.82 -5.77 -6.26
CA GLU A 26 13.27 -5.39 -7.55
C GLU A 26 11.80 -5.01 -7.40
N ILE A 27 11.42 -3.86 -7.96
CA ILE A 27 10.04 -3.37 -7.93
C ILE A 27 9.46 -3.47 -9.34
N ILE A 28 8.37 -4.19 -9.47
CA ILE A 28 7.69 -4.41 -10.75
C ILE A 28 6.35 -3.67 -10.71
N ILE A 29 6.21 -2.66 -11.57
CA ILE A 29 5.02 -1.82 -11.66
C ILE A 29 4.16 -2.26 -12.84
N SER A 30 2.87 -2.44 -12.60
CA SER A 30 1.85 -2.68 -13.61
C SER A 30 0.69 -1.72 -13.39
N CYS A 31 0.22 -1.12 -14.46
CA CYS A 31 -0.94 -0.23 -14.43
C CYS A 31 -1.75 -0.43 -15.69
N ARG A 32 -2.98 -0.95 -15.57
CA ARG A 32 -3.79 -1.35 -16.71
C ARG A 32 -5.29 -1.22 -16.46
N PRO A 33 -6.10 -1.04 -17.52
CA PRO A 33 -7.55 -1.10 -17.37
C PRO A 33 -8.01 -2.49 -16.95
N ASN A 34 -9.06 -2.53 -16.14
CA ASN A 34 -9.76 -3.74 -15.75
C ASN A 34 -11.04 -3.89 -16.56
N GLY A 35 -11.14 -4.95 -17.33
CA GLY A 35 -12.31 -5.29 -18.14
C GLY A 35 -12.14 -4.98 -19.63
N LEU A 36 -13.18 -5.35 -20.38
CA LEU A 36 -13.21 -5.27 -21.84
C LEU A 36 -13.55 -3.88 -22.38
N LEU A 37 -14.12 -3.01 -21.53
CA LEU A 37 -14.45 -1.64 -21.91
C LEU A 37 -13.23 -0.75 -21.68
N ALA A 38 -12.72 -0.16 -22.74
CA ALA A 38 -11.62 0.77 -22.68
C ALA A 38 -12.02 2.03 -21.89
N THR A 39 -11.48 2.17 -20.70
CA THR A 39 -11.55 3.40 -19.91
C THR A 39 -10.18 4.04 -19.89
N GLY A 40 -10.13 5.37 -20.01
CA GLY A 40 -8.88 6.11 -19.89
C GLY A 40 -8.27 5.97 -18.50
N GLU A 41 -6.96 6.03 -18.43
CA GLU A 41 -6.23 6.05 -17.16
C GLU A 41 -6.66 7.26 -16.31
N PRO A 42 -6.91 7.09 -15.00
CA PRO A 42 -7.28 8.20 -14.14
C PRO A 42 -6.21 9.29 -14.11
N GLN A 43 -6.64 10.53 -14.19
CA GLN A 43 -5.80 11.69 -13.96
C GLN A 43 -6.06 12.22 -12.57
N LEU A 44 -5.01 12.35 -11.79
CA LEU A 44 -5.07 12.62 -10.36
C LEU A 44 -4.44 13.98 -10.05
N LEU A 45 -4.86 14.57 -8.95
CA LEU A 45 -4.06 15.61 -8.32
C LEU A 45 -2.88 14.95 -7.60
N ARG A 46 -1.69 15.50 -7.79
CA ARG A 46 -0.52 15.04 -7.06
C ARG A 46 -0.68 15.38 -5.58
N GLN A 47 -0.96 14.38 -4.78
CA GLN A 47 -1.15 14.50 -3.34
C GLN A 47 0.03 13.86 -2.60
N PRO A 48 0.84 14.65 -1.88
CA PRO A 48 1.98 14.11 -1.13
C PRO A 48 1.61 13.00 -0.16
N GLU A 49 0.43 13.06 0.44
CA GLU A 49 -0.08 12.05 1.37
C GLU A 49 -0.28 10.69 0.71
N LEU A 50 -0.78 10.67 -0.53
CA LEU A 50 -0.92 9.43 -1.31
C LEU A 50 0.44 8.84 -1.67
N ILE A 51 1.35 9.67 -2.12
CA ILE A 51 2.72 9.26 -2.49
C ILE A 51 3.42 8.69 -1.27
N TYR A 52 3.34 9.36 -0.12
CA TYR A 52 3.91 8.88 1.13
C TYR A 52 3.27 7.57 1.59
N GLY A 53 1.93 7.49 1.59
CA GLY A 53 1.22 6.30 2.03
C GLY A 53 1.52 5.07 1.17
N ILE A 54 1.47 5.22 -0.14
CA ILE A 54 1.79 4.14 -1.08
C ILE A 54 3.28 3.78 -0.98
N GLY A 55 4.15 4.77 -0.94
CA GLY A 55 5.60 4.58 -0.80
C GLY A 55 5.97 3.80 0.45
N ASN A 56 5.31 4.09 1.57
CA ASN A 56 5.53 3.37 2.83
C ASN A 56 5.11 1.90 2.74
N LEU A 57 4.00 1.60 2.06
CA LEU A 57 3.59 0.21 1.84
C LEU A 57 4.56 -0.53 0.92
N ILE A 58 5.09 0.13 -0.10
CA ILE A 58 6.12 -0.43 -0.98
C ILE A 58 7.41 -0.71 -0.19
N GLU A 59 7.84 0.22 0.64
CA GLU A 59 9.01 0.05 1.49
C GLU A 59 8.86 -1.13 2.47
N ASN A 60 7.70 -1.24 3.12
CA ASN A 60 7.41 -2.38 3.98
C ASN A 60 7.46 -3.71 3.21
N ALA A 61 6.86 -3.75 2.02
CA ALA A 61 6.92 -4.94 1.18
C ALA A 61 8.37 -5.27 0.78
N ALA A 62 9.16 -4.27 0.43
CA ALA A 62 10.57 -4.46 0.07
C ALA A 62 11.41 -4.98 1.23
N GLU A 63 11.13 -4.55 2.46
CA GLU A 63 11.82 -5.03 3.65
C GLU A 63 11.65 -6.54 3.84
N PHE A 64 10.45 -7.07 3.60
CA PHE A 64 10.14 -8.49 3.81
C PHE A 64 10.23 -9.36 2.57
N ALA A 65 10.27 -8.78 1.38
CA ALA A 65 10.39 -9.52 0.13
C ALA A 65 11.66 -10.38 0.10
N ALA A 66 11.59 -11.53 -0.54
CA ALA A 66 12.79 -12.30 -0.86
C ALA A 66 13.60 -11.60 -1.95
N GLN A 67 12.97 -11.22 -3.05
CA GLN A 67 13.61 -10.54 -4.19
C GLN A 67 12.73 -9.47 -4.84
N ASN A 68 11.42 -9.67 -4.90
CA ASN A 68 10.52 -8.88 -5.73
C ASN A 68 9.34 -8.31 -4.96
N VAL A 69 8.99 -7.07 -5.31
CA VAL A 69 7.75 -6.42 -4.93
C VAL A 69 6.94 -6.11 -6.19
N PHE A 70 5.66 -6.43 -6.16
CA PHE A 70 4.73 -6.22 -7.27
C PHE A 70 3.77 -5.09 -6.90
N VAL A 71 3.81 -4.01 -7.65
CA VAL A 71 2.92 -2.86 -7.51
C VAL A 71 1.96 -2.89 -8.70
N SER A 72 0.78 -3.42 -8.47
CA SER A 72 -0.22 -3.68 -9.51
C SER A 72 -1.43 -2.80 -9.35
N ALA A 73 -1.67 -1.92 -10.29
CA ALA A 73 -2.85 -1.09 -10.34
C ALA A 73 -3.76 -1.47 -11.50
N THR A 74 -5.04 -1.57 -11.21
CA THR A 74 -6.09 -1.73 -12.22
C THR A 74 -7.15 -0.65 -12.02
N TYR A 75 -7.77 -0.23 -13.11
CA TYR A 75 -8.79 0.80 -13.08
C TYR A 75 -9.96 0.47 -14.01
N SER A 76 -11.13 0.86 -13.59
CA SER A 76 -12.36 0.83 -14.38
C SER A 76 -13.00 2.21 -14.37
N ALA A 77 -14.18 2.34 -14.97
CA ALA A 77 -14.95 3.59 -14.87
C ALA A 77 -15.40 3.90 -13.44
N GLN A 78 -15.50 2.89 -12.56
CA GLN A 78 -16.04 3.03 -11.21
C GLN A 78 -14.99 3.03 -10.10
N GLN A 79 -13.89 2.31 -10.27
CA GLN A 79 -12.93 2.12 -9.19
C GLN A 79 -11.49 2.04 -9.67
N VAL A 80 -10.60 2.31 -8.73
CA VAL A 80 -9.15 2.08 -8.84
C VAL A 80 -8.75 1.09 -7.76
N VAL A 81 -8.03 0.06 -8.15
CA VAL A 81 -7.51 -0.96 -7.24
C VAL A 81 -6.00 -0.98 -7.35
N LEU A 82 -5.33 -0.89 -6.21
CA LEU A 82 -3.88 -1.03 -6.12
C LEU A 82 -3.56 -2.19 -5.18
N GLU A 83 -2.70 -3.10 -5.64
CA GLU A 83 -2.13 -4.15 -4.81
C GLU A 83 -0.63 -3.99 -4.72
N VAL A 84 -0.10 -4.04 -3.51
CA VAL A 84 1.33 -4.11 -3.23
C VAL A 84 1.59 -5.48 -2.62
N ALA A 85 2.23 -6.34 -3.40
CA ALA A 85 2.50 -7.73 -3.04
C ALA A 85 4.00 -8.03 -3.03
N ASP A 86 4.41 -9.00 -2.24
CA ASP A 86 5.80 -9.44 -2.19
C ASP A 86 5.93 -10.96 -2.29
N ASP A 87 7.15 -11.41 -2.50
CA ASP A 87 7.52 -12.83 -2.56
C ASP A 87 8.22 -13.31 -1.29
N GLY A 88 7.97 -12.64 -0.18
CA GLY A 88 8.51 -12.99 1.13
C GLY A 88 7.69 -14.07 1.87
N PRO A 89 7.92 -14.22 3.18
CA PRO A 89 7.25 -15.25 3.97
C PRO A 89 5.78 -14.94 4.30
N GLY A 90 5.30 -13.75 3.98
CA GLY A 90 3.97 -13.29 4.37
C GLY A 90 3.92 -12.73 5.80
N PHE A 91 2.74 -12.24 6.17
CA PHE A 91 2.49 -11.79 7.54
C PHE A 91 2.37 -12.99 8.49
N ALA A 92 2.89 -12.87 9.70
CA ALA A 92 2.60 -13.81 10.75
C ALA A 92 1.10 -13.81 11.08
N SER A 93 0.56 -14.95 11.51
CA SER A 93 -0.88 -15.13 11.70
C SER A 93 -1.50 -14.18 12.73
N ASP A 94 -0.78 -13.84 13.78
CA ASP A 94 -1.20 -12.85 14.78
C ASP A 94 -1.24 -11.42 14.21
N ILE A 95 -0.31 -11.06 13.34
CA ILE A 95 -0.28 -9.77 12.65
C ILE A 95 -1.46 -9.63 11.69
N ILE A 96 -1.73 -10.65 10.89
CA ILE A 96 -2.81 -10.59 9.91
C ILE A 96 -4.18 -10.42 10.59
N THR A 97 -4.36 -11.01 11.75
CA THR A 97 -5.57 -10.84 12.56
C THR A 97 -5.73 -9.38 13.00
N HIS A 98 -4.66 -8.73 13.43
CA HIS A 98 -4.68 -7.32 13.83
C HIS A 98 -4.84 -6.34 12.67
N LEU A 99 -4.33 -6.66 11.49
CA LEU A 99 -4.48 -5.83 10.31
C LEU A 99 -5.92 -5.80 9.76
N GLY A 100 -6.71 -6.81 10.08
CA GLY A 100 -8.13 -6.89 9.73
C GLY A 100 -9.05 -6.10 10.65
N GLU A 101 -8.58 -5.64 11.80
CA GLU A 101 -9.35 -4.90 12.78
C GLU A 101 -9.05 -3.39 12.70
N PRO A 102 -10.04 -2.52 12.99
CA PRO A 102 -9.76 -1.11 13.17
C PRO A 102 -8.75 -0.96 14.30
N TYR A 103 -7.74 -0.11 14.08
CA TYR A 103 -6.72 0.15 15.08
C TYR A 103 -7.36 0.61 16.39
N THR A 104 -7.39 -0.27 17.37
CA THR A 104 -7.71 0.10 18.74
C THR A 104 -6.40 0.36 19.47
N SER A 105 -6.34 1.45 20.22
CA SER A 105 -5.17 1.93 20.99
C SER A 105 -4.65 0.94 22.05
N SER A 106 -5.12 -0.30 22.04
CA SER A 106 -4.72 -1.36 22.99
C SER A 106 -3.26 -1.81 22.84
N ARG A 107 -2.54 -1.36 21.80
CA ARG A 107 -1.10 -1.59 21.68
C ARG A 107 -0.27 -0.79 22.68
N SER A 108 -0.76 0.38 23.11
CA SER A 108 -0.04 1.20 24.10
C SER A 108 -0.13 0.67 25.53
N SER A 109 -1.06 -0.22 25.83
CA SER A 109 -1.24 -0.73 27.19
C SER A 109 -0.42 -1.99 27.53
N ARG A 110 0.26 -2.60 26.54
CA ARG A 110 1.13 -3.77 26.81
C ARG A 110 2.59 -3.41 27.08
N HIS A 111 2.99 -2.15 26.85
CA HIS A 111 4.35 -1.70 27.08
C HIS A 111 4.61 -1.10 28.47
N THR A 112 3.63 -1.08 29.39
CA THR A 112 3.80 -0.45 30.70
C THR A 112 4.08 -1.40 31.85
N ASN A 113 4.22 -2.69 31.63
CA ASN A 113 4.53 -3.64 32.70
C ASN A 113 5.56 -4.67 32.28
N GLN A 114 6.80 -4.24 32.05
CA GLN A 114 7.97 -5.05 32.44
C GLN A 114 9.23 -4.19 32.43
N GLY A 115 9.92 -4.34 33.52
CA GLY A 115 10.97 -3.48 34.03
C GLY A 115 12.18 -3.24 33.13
N ALA A 116 12.89 -2.21 33.53
CA ALA A 116 14.17 -1.76 33.08
C ALA A 116 15.10 -2.87 32.55
N GLY A 117 15.29 -2.87 31.25
CA GLY A 117 16.36 -3.58 30.57
C GLY A 117 16.76 -2.75 29.37
N ASN A 118 17.93 -2.12 29.48
CA ASN A 118 18.56 -1.41 28.38
C ASN A 118 18.79 -2.34 27.20
N ASN A 119 17.97 -2.28 26.19
CA ASN A 119 18.36 -2.64 24.84
C ASN A 119 17.69 -1.63 23.90
N ALA A 120 18.52 -0.81 23.30
CA ALA A 120 18.15 0.23 22.33
C ALA A 120 17.85 -0.35 20.94
N ASP A 121 17.40 -1.57 20.87
CA ASP A 121 16.95 -2.25 19.66
C ASP A 121 15.56 -2.85 19.92
N GLY A 122 14.66 -1.98 20.37
CA GLY A 122 13.23 -2.28 20.46
C GLY A 122 12.58 -2.17 19.10
N ASP A 123 13.19 -2.78 18.12
CA ASP A 123 12.60 -2.90 16.80
C ASP A 123 11.42 -3.83 16.84
N ASP A 124 10.34 -3.26 16.42
CA ASP A 124 9.09 -3.85 15.98
C ASP A 124 9.15 -5.39 15.90
N GLU A 125 8.76 -6.02 16.97
CA GLU A 125 8.61 -7.48 17.06
C GLU A 125 7.75 -8.06 15.92
N PHE A 126 7.16 -7.17 15.10
CA PHE A 126 6.27 -7.49 14.01
C PHE A 126 6.67 -6.88 12.66
N GLY A 127 7.73 -6.09 12.55
CA GLY A 127 8.16 -5.47 11.31
C GLY A 127 7.18 -4.49 10.66
N LEU A 128 6.04 -4.22 11.30
CA LEU A 128 5.05 -3.26 10.85
C LEU A 128 4.98 -2.13 11.88
N GLY A 129 5.86 -1.16 11.72
CA GLY A 129 5.95 -0.04 12.62
C GLY A 129 4.87 1.01 12.44
N LEU A 130 5.10 2.13 13.11
CA LEU A 130 4.24 3.32 13.06
C LEU A 130 4.00 3.80 11.61
N GLY A 131 4.96 3.60 10.71
CA GLY A 131 4.86 3.98 9.31
C GLY A 131 3.69 3.31 8.59
N PHE A 132 3.49 2.00 8.79
CA PHE A 132 2.35 1.28 8.20
C PHE A 132 1.02 1.84 8.70
N PHE A 133 0.90 2.10 9.99
CA PHE A 133 -0.31 2.69 10.58
C PHE A 133 -0.60 4.08 10.01
N ILE A 134 0.40 4.94 9.91
CA ILE A 134 0.24 6.29 9.32
C ILE A 134 -0.17 6.16 7.86
N ALA A 135 0.50 5.32 7.09
CA ALA A 135 0.18 5.08 5.69
C ALA A 135 -1.28 4.63 5.51
N ARG A 136 -1.70 3.64 6.27
CA ARG A 136 -3.08 3.15 6.25
C ARG A 136 -4.09 4.27 6.55
N THR A 137 -3.81 5.07 7.56
CA THR A 137 -4.68 6.20 7.95
C THR A 137 -4.78 7.23 6.83
N LEU A 138 -3.67 7.61 6.22
CA LEU A 138 -3.65 8.56 5.11
C LEU A 138 -4.43 8.03 3.89
N LEU A 139 -4.23 6.76 3.55
CA LEU A 139 -4.91 6.13 2.43
C LEU A 139 -6.42 6.02 2.68
N GLN A 140 -6.83 5.66 3.89
CA GLN A 140 -8.25 5.63 4.25
C GLN A 140 -8.89 7.03 4.21
N ARG A 141 -8.17 8.06 4.61
CA ARG A 141 -8.63 9.46 4.49
C ARG A 141 -8.81 9.87 3.04
N SER A 142 -8.02 9.35 2.14
CA SER A 142 -8.18 9.61 0.70
C SER A 142 -9.39 8.90 0.07
N GLY A 143 -10.08 8.08 0.84
CA GLY A 143 -11.24 7.31 0.42
C GLY A 143 -10.96 5.84 0.10
N ALA A 144 -9.75 5.35 0.37
CA ALA A 144 -9.40 3.95 0.15
C ALA A 144 -9.99 3.03 1.21
N ARG A 145 -10.41 1.86 0.76
CA ARG A 145 -10.53 0.68 1.61
C ARG A 145 -9.20 -0.06 1.56
N VAL A 146 -8.59 -0.26 2.71
CA VAL A 146 -7.28 -0.91 2.84
C VAL A 146 -7.45 -2.25 3.52
N THR A 147 -7.03 -3.31 2.85
CA THR A 147 -7.05 -4.69 3.39
C THR A 147 -5.69 -5.35 3.19
N ALA A 148 -5.34 -6.26 4.09
CA ALA A 148 -4.10 -7.02 4.03
C ALA A 148 -4.40 -8.51 4.12
N ARG A 149 -3.65 -9.30 3.37
CA ARG A 149 -3.77 -10.76 3.36
C ARG A 149 -2.45 -11.42 3.02
N ASN A 150 -2.33 -12.69 3.36
CA ASN A 150 -1.32 -13.55 2.78
C ASN A 150 -1.84 -14.15 1.47
N LEU A 151 -0.98 -14.16 0.46
CA LEU A 151 -1.29 -14.76 -0.82
C LEU A 151 -1.24 -16.28 -0.71
N LYS A 152 -2.18 -16.95 -1.36
CA LYS A 152 -2.09 -18.39 -1.57
C LYS A 152 -0.96 -18.69 -2.55
N THR A 153 -0.33 -19.85 -2.42
CA THR A 153 0.77 -20.27 -3.31
C THR A 153 0.37 -20.31 -4.78
N THR A 154 -0.91 -20.43 -5.08
CA THR A 154 -1.48 -20.46 -6.43
C THR A 154 -2.10 -19.15 -6.87
N GLU A 155 -2.11 -18.14 -6.00
CA GLU A 155 -2.72 -16.85 -6.31
C GLU A 155 -1.83 -16.03 -7.22
N LEU A 156 -2.41 -15.54 -8.32
CA LEU A 156 -1.71 -14.76 -9.34
C LEU A 156 -1.86 -13.26 -9.07
N ILE A 157 -0.74 -12.56 -9.17
CA ILE A 157 -0.67 -11.10 -9.31
C ILE A 157 0.04 -10.84 -10.62
N ASP A 158 -0.64 -10.22 -11.58
CA ASP A 158 -0.10 -9.94 -12.93
C ASP A 158 0.54 -11.16 -13.62
N GLY A 159 -0.06 -12.33 -13.46
CA GLY A 159 0.45 -13.57 -14.07
C GLY A 159 1.61 -14.24 -13.33
N VAL A 160 1.99 -13.72 -12.18
CA VAL A 160 3.03 -14.29 -11.31
C VAL A 160 2.40 -14.76 -10.01
N MET A 161 2.96 -15.82 -9.41
CA MET A 161 2.56 -16.33 -8.09
C MET A 161 3.58 -15.90 -7.03
N PRO A 162 3.43 -14.72 -6.40
CA PRO A 162 4.43 -14.21 -5.44
C PRO A 162 4.48 -15.02 -4.14
N GLY A 163 3.33 -15.39 -3.62
CA GLY A 163 3.20 -16.27 -2.46
C GLY A 163 3.47 -15.61 -1.10
N GLY A 164 3.76 -14.32 -1.05
CA GLY A 164 4.02 -13.58 0.19
C GLY A 164 2.80 -12.81 0.71
N ALA A 165 3.04 -11.59 1.19
CA ALA A 165 1.99 -10.71 1.68
C ALA A 165 1.43 -9.82 0.58
N CYS A 166 0.20 -9.36 0.75
CA CYS A 166 -0.43 -8.39 -0.14
C CYS A 166 -1.25 -7.38 0.66
N VAL A 167 -1.04 -6.11 0.37
CA VAL A 167 -1.89 -5.01 0.85
C VAL A 167 -2.67 -4.48 -0.35
N ARG A 168 -4.00 -4.45 -0.23
CA ARG A 168 -4.91 -4.02 -1.29
C ARG A 168 -5.60 -2.74 -0.89
N MET A 169 -5.61 -1.78 -1.79
CA MET A 169 -6.27 -0.50 -1.67
C MET A 169 -7.31 -0.36 -2.78
N GLU A 170 -8.53 -0.01 -2.42
CA GLU A 170 -9.63 0.22 -3.36
C GLU A 170 -10.21 1.61 -3.14
N TRP A 171 -10.29 2.39 -4.21
CA TRP A 171 -10.95 3.70 -4.21
C TRP A 171 -12.11 3.71 -5.19
N PRO A 172 -13.22 4.37 -4.84
CA PRO A 172 -14.11 4.87 -5.88
C PRO A 172 -13.30 5.80 -6.79
N ARG A 173 -13.34 5.58 -8.09
CA ARG A 173 -12.51 6.37 -9.03
C ARG A 173 -12.69 7.87 -8.87
N GLN A 174 -13.93 8.32 -8.65
CA GLN A 174 -14.26 9.73 -8.44
C GLN A 174 -13.60 10.35 -7.20
N LYS A 175 -13.13 9.56 -6.25
CA LYS A 175 -12.42 10.05 -5.07
C LYS A 175 -10.96 10.40 -5.36
N LEU A 176 -10.37 9.74 -6.34
CA LEU A 176 -8.99 9.97 -6.77
C LEU A 176 -8.92 10.91 -7.97
N GLU A 177 -9.83 10.73 -8.90
CA GLU A 177 -9.82 11.49 -10.15
C GLU A 177 -10.11 12.97 -9.87
N ILE A 178 -9.40 13.83 -10.58
CA ILE A 178 -9.73 15.25 -10.58
C ILE A 178 -11.17 15.36 -11.03
N GLY A 179 -12.04 15.83 -10.15
CA GLY A 179 -13.43 16.01 -10.48
C GLY A 179 -13.54 16.72 -11.82
N ARG A 180 -14.23 16.12 -12.74
CA ARG A 180 -14.76 16.86 -13.88
C ARG A 180 -15.58 17.95 -13.21
N GLY A 181 -14.99 19.17 -13.17
CA GLY A 181 -15.59 20.28 -12.50
C GLY A 181 -17.05 20.30 -12.85
N GLY A 182 -17.87 20.20 -11.83
CA GLY A 182 -19.28 20.39 -12.01
C GLY A 182 -19.46 21.73 -12.68
N ALA A 183 -20.01 21.66 -13.87
CA ALA A 183 -20.48 22.83 -14.51
C ALA A 183 -21.59 23.46 -13.68
#